data_1990a141a8d7439944234bd8e8f41340
#
_entry.id   1990a141a8d7439944234bd8e8f41340
#
_cell.length_a   1.000
_cell.length_b   1.000
_cell.length_c   1.000
_cell.angle_alpha   90.00
_cell.angle_beta   90.00
_cell.angle_gamma   90.00
#
_symmetry.space_group_name_H-M   'P 1'
#
loop_
_entity.id
_entity.type
_entity.pdbx_description
1 polymer ?
#
loop_
_entity_poly.entity_id
_entity_poly.type
_entity_poly.pdbx_seq_one_letter_code
_entity_poly.pdbx_strand_id
1 'polypeptide(L)'
;ICTVPPTEEKQKIEKVTFEDEYGNVNIYMLPFLKPALFKNSMPGEAAAGEDAIIKKLVENAGIDKNERNIILAHQFFVSGHKEPELCESEQTPAIVGGLDAVDVSAFDDFEYAALGHIHGGQFVGEEKNRYSGTPIKFSVSERNHNKSIVMVDMGEKGKKIEITKLPLTQIRDVKKLTGYFDDIIAAADEELKNDYVSITLRDEEIIPDVKEKL
;
A
#
# COMPACT_ATOMS: atom_id res chain seq x y z
N ILE A 1 8.91 -11.65 9.99
CA ILE A 1 8.42 -10.28 9.75
C ILE A 1 9.50 -9.34 10.26
N CYS A 2 10.08 -8.53 9.37
CA CYS A 2 11.03 -7.49 9.75
C CYS A 2 10.26 -6.26 10.25
N THR A 3 10.45 -5.89 11.50
CA THR A 3 9.76 -4.75 12.13
C THR A 3 10.70 -3.68 12.63
N VAL A 4 12.01 -3.93 12.58
CA VAL A 4 13.03 -3.03 13.11
C VAL A 4 13.79 -2.40 11.95
N PRO A 5 13.75 -1.07 11.79
CA PRO A 5 14.57 -0.39 10.81
C PRO A 5 16.07 -0.65 11.05
N PRO A 6 16.90 -0.72 9.99
CA PRO A 6 18.33 -0.96 10.10
C PRO A 6 19.07 0.30 10.58
N THR A 7 18.90 0.62 11.86
CA THR A 7 19.59 1.74 12.53
C THR A 7 20.92 1.28 13.13
N GLU A 8 21.94 2.11 13.04
CA GLU A 8 23.27 2.08 13.68
C GLU A 8 24.28 1.04 13.18
N GLU A 9 24.22 -0.23 13.55
CA GLU A 9 25.36 -1.14 13.26
C GLU A 9 25.27 -1.86 11.91
N LYS A 10 24.10 -2.14 11.41
CA LYS A 10 23.96 -2.95 10.20
C LYS A 10 23.69 -2.16 8.95
N GLN A 11 23.03 -1.02 9.03
CA GLN A 11 22.60 -0.18 7.88
C GLN A 11 22.25 -0.99 6.61
N LYS A 12 21.74 -2.22 6.81
CA LYS A 12 21.42 -3.18 5.76
C LYS A 12 19.99 -3.65 5.90
N ILE A 13 19.33 -3.71 4.77
CA ILE A 13 18.01 -4.31 4.66
C ILE A 13 18.14 -5.82 4.94
N GLU A 14 17.26 -6.37 5.78
CA GLU A 14 17.22 -7.81 6.01
C GLU A 14 16.80 -8.56 4.75
N LYS A 15 17.45 -9.71 4.52
CA LYS A 15 17.21 -10.54 3.35
C LYS A 15 16.97 -11.99 3.78
N VAL A 16 15.97 -12.62 3.12
CA VAL A 16 15.75 -14.07 3.16
C VAL A 16 15.88 -14.59 1.74
N THR A 17 16.63 -15.69 1.58
CA THR A 17 16.83 -16.33 0.29
C THR A 17 16.08 -17.65 0.27
N PHE A 18 15.30 -17.87 -0.79
CA PHE A 18 14.71 -19.15 -1.16
C PHE A 18 15.39 -19.66 -2.43
N GLU A 19 15.32 -20.96 -2.65
CA GLU A 19 15.84 -21.59 -3.85
C GLU A 19 14.77 -22.45 -4.52
N ASP A 20 14.66 -22.35 -5.84
CA ASP A 20 13.80 -23.19 -6.66
C ASP A 20 14.56 -23.68 -7.90
N GLU A 21 13.87 -24.28 -8.86
CA GLU A 21 14.45 -24.82 -10.11
C GLU A 21 15.16 -23.77 -10.98
N TYR A 22 14.89 -22.47 -10.77
CA TYR A 22 15.49 -21.34 -11.48
C TYR A 22 16.61 -20.65 -10.67
N GLY A 23 16.99 -21.20 -9.51
CA GLY A 23 18.02 -20.68 -8.63
C GLY A 23 17.47 -19.82 -7.47
N ASN A 24 18.29 -18.94 -6.95
CA ASN A 24 17.94 -18.13 -5.79
C ASN A 24 16.87 -17.05 -6.05
N VAL A 25 15.99 -16.90 -5.10
CA VAL A 25 15.06 -15.76 -4.98
C VAL A 25 15.34 -15.06 -3.66
N ASN A 26 15.81 -13.84 -3.71
CA ASN A 26 16.09 -13.01 -2.55
C ASN A 26 14.93 -12.09 -2.25
N ILE A 27 14.40 -12.16 -1.03
CA ILE A 27 13.35 -11.28 -0.55
C ILE A 27 13.96 -10.32 0.46
N TYR A 28 14.06 -9.06 0.08
CA TYR A 28 14.53 -7.97 0.93
C TYR A 28 13.35 -7.35 1.66
N MET A 29 13.50 -7.08 2.95
CA MET A 29 12.43 -6.58 3.81
C MET A 29 12.79 -5.21 4.37
N LEU A 30 12.16 -4.18 3.82
CA LEU A 30 12.30 -2.79 4.26
C LEU A 30 11.07 -2.40 5.10
N PRO A 31 11.20 -2.32 6.45
CA PRO A 31 10.09 -1.89 7.30
C PRO A 31 9.82 -0.39 7.12
N PHE A 32 8.67 0.07 7.61
CA PHE A 32 8.36 1.50 7.68
C PHE A 32 9.44 2.23 8.47
N LEU A 33 9.92 3.31 7.93
CA LEU A 33 10.96 4.13 8.54
C LEU A 33 10.61 5.62 8.52
N LYS A 34 11.23 6.36 9.42
CA LYS A 34 11.17 7.83 9.46
C LYS A 34 12.59 8.40 9.56
N PRO A 35 12.88 9.55 8.94
CA PRO A 35 14.20 10.18 8.98
C PRO A 35 14.74 10.39 10.39
N ALA A 36 13.86 10.65 11.36
CA ALA A 36 14.25 10.84 12.75
C ALA A 36 15.02 9.65 13.37
N LEU A 37 14.78 8.43 12.88
CA LEU A 37 15.46 7.21 13.36
C LEU A 37 16.93 7.14 12.89
N PHE A 38 17.28 7.88 11.84
CA PHE A 38 18.59 7.83 11.19
C PHE A 38 19.46 9.04 11.45
N LYS A 39 19.03 9.96 12.33
CA LYS A 39 19.79 11.19 12.64
C LYS A 39 21.23 10.95 13.11
N ASN A 40 21.47 9.84 13.79
CA ASN A 40 22.81 9.52 14.31
C ASN A 40 23.61 8.69 13.33
N SER A 41 23.00 7.77 12.61
CA SER A 41 23.68 6.81 11.72
C SER A 41 23.87 7.33 10.30
N MET A 42 22.93 8.15 9.81
CA MET A 42 22.92 8.74 8.47
C MET A 42 22.44 10.22 8.53
N PRO A 43 23.18 11.13 9.17
CA PRO A 43 22.69 12.48 9.42
C PRO A 43 22.45 13.30 8.13
N GLY A 44 23.22 13.06 7.08
CA GLY A 44 23.07 13.73 5.78
C GLY A 44 21.79 13.28 5.07
N GLU A 45 21.59 11.99 4.96
CA GLU A 45 20.40 11.39 4.35
C GLU A 45 19.14 11.69 5.17
N ALA A 46 19.23 11.64 6.51
CA ALA A 46 18.13 11.99 7.40
C ALA A 46 17.68 13.45 7.25
N ALA A 47 18.61 14.36 6.94
CA ALA A 47 18.28 15.76 6.64
C ALA A 47 17.68 15.94 5.23
N ALA A 48 18.02 15.06 4.29
CA ALA A 48 17.50 15.07 2.91
C ALA A 48 16.13 14.41 2.76
N GLY A 49 15.70 13.55 3.73
CA GLY A 49 14.39 12.92 3.73
C GLY A 49 14.39 11.40 3.55
N GLU A 50 13.21 10.83 3.44
CA GLU A 50 13.01 9.37 3.35
C GLU A 50 13.64 8.77 2.10
N ASP A 51 13.50 9.44 0.95
CA ASP A 51 14.05 8.99 -0.33
C ASP A 51 15.57 8.76 -0.25
N ALA A 52 16.31 9.72 0.32
CA ALA A 52 17.75 9.60 0.45
C ALA A 52 18.18 8.43 1.35
N ILE A 53 17.46 8.21 2.45
CA ILE A 53 17.73 7.09 3.36
C ILE A 53 17.48 5.77 2.65
N ILE A 54 16.34 5.62 1.97
CA ILE A 54 15.97 4.36 1.30
C ILE A 54 16.96 4.03 0.19
N LYS A 55 17.33 4.99 -0.65
CA LYS A 55 18.35 4.81 -1.68
C LYS A 55 19.68 4.34 -1.07
N LYS A 56 20.09 4.95 0.04
CA LYS A 56 21.32 4.56 0.74
C LYS A 56 21.26 3.16 1.32
N LEU A 57 20.12 2.77 1.91
CA LEU A 57 19.91 1.42 2.42
C LEU A 57 19.91 0.37 1.30
N VAL A 58 19.32 0.67 0.15
CA VAL A 58 19.35 -0.21 -1.03
C VAL A 58 20.77 -0.35 -1.58
N GLU A 59 21.53 0.73 -1.70
CA GLU A 59 22.96 0.66 -2.07
C GLU A 59 23.74 -0.26 -1.13
N ASN A 60 23.54 -0.12 0.18
CA ASN A 60 24.23 -0.89 1.19
C ASN A 60 23.79 -2.37 1.24
N ALA A 61 22.65 -2.72 0.66
CA ALA A 61 22.12 -4.10 0.67
C ALA A 61 22.99 -5.08 -0.12
N GLY A 62 23.78 -4.60 -1.09
CA GLY A 62 24.67 -5.44 -1.89
C GLY A 62 23.90 -6.43 -2.75
N ILE A 63 22.95 -5.92 -3.54
CA ILE A 63 22.06 -6.72 -4.38
C ILE A 63 22.86 -7.40 -5.49
N ASP A 64 22.78 -8.73 -5.58
CA ASP A 64 23.31 -9.46 -6.74
C ASP A 64 22.29 -9.39 -7.88
N LYS A 65 22.61 -8.59 -8.90
CA LYS A 65 21.74 -8.38 -10.07
C LYS A 65 21.62 -9.62 -10.97
N ASN A 66 22.40 -10.67 -10.75
CA ASN A 66 22.28 -11.92 -11.47
C ASN A 66 21.26 -12.87 -10.84
N GLU A 67 20.86 -12.62 -9.61
CA GLU A 67 19.82 -13.35 -8.90
C GLU A 67 18.47 -12.66 -9.01
N ARG A 68 17.41 -13.40 -8.71
CA ARG A 68 16.04 -12.84 -8.65
C ARG A 68 15.85 -12.12 -7.33
N ASN A 69 15.47 -10.85 -7.39
CA ASN A 69 15.38 -9.98 -6.22
C ASN A 69 13.99 -9.36 -6.11
N ILE A 70 13.39 -9.50 -4.95
CA ILE A 70 12.09 -8.90 -4.58
C ILE A 70 12.32 -8.00 -3.38
N ILE A 71 11.68 -6.84 -3.35
CA ILE A 71 11.62 -6.00 -2.15
C ILE A 71 10.20 -5.91 -1.61
N LEU A 72 10.07 -6.05 -0.30
CA LEU A 72 8.85 -5.73 0.46
C LEU A 72 9.09 -4.40 1.16
N ALA A 73 8.29 -3.39 0.88
CA ALA A 73 8.46 -2.06 1.45
C ALA A 73 7.12 -1.45 1.87
N HIS A 74 7.14 -0.58 2.90
CA HIS A 74 5.93 0.07 3.41
C HIS A 74 6.20 1.56 3.60
N GLN A 75 6.02 2.35 2.54
CA GLN A 75 6.19 3.82 2.51
C GLN A 75 5.27 4.42 1.44
N PHE A 76 5.27 5.76 1.37
CA PHE A 76 4.60 6.48 0.30
C PHE A 76 5.54 6.60 -0.91
N PHE A 77 5.25 5.84 -1.97
CA PHE A 77 6.07 5.80 -3.18
C PHE A 77 5.43 6.59 -4.32
N VAL A 78 6.28 7.29 -5.07
CA VAL A 78 5.93 8.04 -6.27
C VAL A 78 6.80 7.61 -7.46
N SER A 79 6.40 7.97 -8.67
CA SER A 79 7.22 7.80 -9.87
C SER A 79 7.44 9.17 -10.52
N GLY A 80 8.60 9.77 -10.28
CA GLY A 80 8.87 11.16 -10.61
C GLY A 80 7.87 12.10 -9.92
N HIS A 81 7.03 12.78 -10.71
CA HIS A 81 5.98 13.68 -10.19
C HIS A 81 4.60 13.04 -10.10
N LYS A 82 4.48 11.74 -10.43
CA LYS A 82 3.20 11.04 -10.42
C LYS A 82 2.99 10.36 -9.08
N GLU A 83 2.02 10.85 -8.33
CA GLU A 83 1.57 10.26 -7.08
C GLU A 83 0.57 9.12 -7.32
N PRO A 84 0.47 8.15 -6.39
CA PRO A 84 -0.60 7.15 -6.41
C PRO A 84 -1.96 7.80 -6.12
N GLU A 85 -3.04 7.12 -6.52
CA GLU A 85 -4.40 7.51 -6.14
C GLU A 85 -4.60 7.24 -4.63
N LEU A 86 -5.07 8.26 -3.91
CA LEU A 86 -5.33 8.21 -2.47
C LEU A 86 -6.83 8.26 -2.19
N CYS A 87 -7.28 7.46 -1.22
CA CYS A 87 -8.60 7.67 -0.63
C CYS A 87 -8.54 8.75 0.48
N GLU A 88 -9.70 9.28 0.89
CA GLU A 88 -9.76 10.38 1.86
C GLU A 88 -9.06 10.04 3.20
N SER A 89 -9.09 8.77 3.61
CA SER A 89 -8.44 8.33 4.85
C SER A 89 -6.91 8.30 4.81
N GLU A 90 -6.32 8.40 3.62
CA GLU A 90 -4.86 8.40 3.39
C GLU A 90 -4.30 9.82 3.20
N GLN A 91 -5.17 10.80 2.98
CA GLN A 91 -4.77 12.19 2.80
C GLN A 91 -4.33 12.81 4.13
N THR A 92 -3.02 12.85 4.34
CA THR A 92 -2.43 13.53 5.50
C THR A 92 -1.68 14.80 5.05
N PRO A 93 -1.58 15.85 5.91
CA PRO A 93 -0.82 17.06 5.58
C PRO A 93 0.65 16.82 5.24
N ALA A 94 1.25 15.75 5.76
CA ALA A 94 2.63 15.36 5.50
C ALA A 94 2.84 14.91 4.05
N ILE A 95 1.88 14.21 3.47
CA ILE A 95 1.93 13.74 2.06
C ILE A 95 1.86 14.94 1.11
N VAL A 96 1.07 15.97 1.44
CA VAL A 96 0.89 17.17 0.62
C VAL A 96 2.16 18.02 0.50
N GLY A 97 3.15 17.83 1.38
CA GLY A 97 4.44 18.55 1.36
C GLY A 97 5.56 17.88 0.55
N GLY A 98 5.38 16.65 0.06
CA GLY A 98 6.35 15.93 -0.79
C GLY A 98 7.67 15.51 -0.10
N LEU A 99 7.86 15.80 1.20
CA LEU A 99 9.09 15.47 1.94
C LEU A 99 9.17 14.00 2.35
N ASP A 100 8.02 13.31 2.42
CA ASP A 100 7.92 11.90 2.83
C ASP A 100 7.72 10.96 1.62
N ALA A 101 7.86 11.48 0.38
CA ALA A 101 7.71 10.70 -0.83
C ALA A 101 9.04 10.03 -1.22
N VAL A 102 8.99 8.76 -1.56
CA VAL A 102 10.13 7.97 -2.05
C VAL A 102 9.93 7.66 -3.52
N ASP A 103 10.93 7.96 -4.35
CA ASP A 103 10.86 7.61 -5.76
C ASP A 103 11.12 6.11 -5.96
N VAL A 104 10.21 5.43 -6.68
CA VAL A 104 10.32 3.97 -6.93
C VAL A 104 11.55 3.57 -7.72
N SER A 105 12.27 4.50 -8.36
CA SER A 105 13.56 4.25 -8.99
C SER A 105 14.62 3.71 -8.02
N ALA A 106 14.43 3.90 -6.71
CA ALA A 106 15.22 3.23 -5.69
C ALA A 106 15.19 1.69 -5.82
N PHE A 107 14.19 1.15 -6.50
CA PHE A 107 13.96 -0.29 -6.66
C PHE A 107 14.17 -0.82 -8.08
N ASP A 108 14.87 -0.07 -8.92
CA ASP A 108 15.12 -0.47 -10.33
C ASP A 108 15.83 -1.82 -10.46
N ASP A 109 16.68 -2.16 -9.50
CA ASP A 109 17.45 -3.41 -9.46
C ASP A 109 16.64 -4.64 -8.97
N PHE A 110 15.35 -4.45 -8.66
CA PHE A 110 14.45 -5.52 -8.27
C PHE A 110 13.51 -5.91 -9.41
N GLU A 111 13.23 -7.22 -9.52
CA GLU A 111 12.22 -7.74 -10.45
C GLU A 111 10.81 -7.39 -10.02
N TYR A 112 10.58 -7.27 -8.71
CA TYR A 112 9.28 -6.91 -8.16
C TYR A 112 9.43 -6.14 -6.84
N ALA A 113 8.66 -5.08 -6.71
CA ALA A 113 8.51 -4.34 -5.46
C ALA A 113 7.06 -4.48 -4.94
N ALA A 114 6.91 -5.25 -3.86
CA ALA A 114 5.66 -5.41 -3.16
C ALA A 114 5.50 -4.27 -2.15
N LEU A 115 4.63 -3.31 -2.46
CA LEU A 115 4.46 -2.08 -1.71
C LEU A 115 3.22 -2.16 -0.80
N GLY A 116 3.37 -1.69 0.42
CA GLY A 116 2.29 -1.41 1.36
C GLY A 116 2.22 0.07 1.69
N HIS A 117 1.20 0.48 2.42
CA HIS A 117 0.84 1.83 2.86
C HIS A 117 -0.46 2.32 2.20
N ILE A 118 -0.58 2.22 0.88
CA ILE A 118 -1.76 2.67 0.13
C ILE A 118 -2.82 1.58 0.10
N HIS A 119 -4.07 1.94 0.41
CA HIS A 119 -5.21 1.02 0.56
C HIS A 119 -5.79 0.57 -0.78
N GLY A 120 -5.63 1.38 -1.85
CA GLY A 120 -6.02 1.04 -3.20
C GLY A 120 -4.94 0.21 -3.92
N GLY A 121 -5.29 -1.00 -4.41
CA GLY A 121 -4.38 -1.83 -5.18
C GLY A 121 -4.04 -1.21 -6.54
N GLN A 122 -2.82 -0.73 -6.73
CA GLN A 122 -2.36 -0.01 -7.93
C GLN A 122 -0.86 -0.19 -8.14
N PHE A 123 -0.36 0.17 -9.32
CA PHE A 123 1.09 0.23 -9.57
C PHE A 123 1.60 1.68 -9.58
N VAL A 124 2.89 1.85 -9.33
CA VAL A 124 3.58 3.14 -9.33
C VAL A 124 4.67 3.12 -10.39
N GLY A 125 4.55 3.96 -11.41
CA GLY A 125 5.45 3.94 -12.56
C GLY A 125 5.26 2.68 -13.40
N GLU A 126 6.04 1.64 -13.11
CA GLU A 126 5.99 0.35 -13.79
C GLU A 126 5.12 -0.66 -13.03
N GLU A 127 4.58 -1.65 -13.75
CA GLU A 127 3.68 -2.68 -13.20
C GLU A 127 4.35 -3.55 -12.11
N LYS A 128 5.67 -3.69 -12.17
CA LYS A 128 6.48 -4.40 -11.18
C LYS A 128 6.51 -3.73 -9.80
N ASN A 129 6.22 -2.43 -9.70
CA ASN A 129 6.19 -1.67 -8.46
C ASN A 129 4.73 -1.51 -8.02
N ARG A 130 4.24 -2.36 -7.11
CA ARG A 130 2.81 -2.45 -6.89
C ARG A 130 2.40 -2.41 -5.42
N TYR A 131 1.46 -1.54 -5.11
CA TYR A 131 0.66 -1.61 -3.90
C TYR A 131 -0.37 -2.75 -4.04
N SER A 132 -0.36 -3.69 -3.11
CA SER A 132 -1.37 -4.75 -3.06
C SER A 132 -2.74 -4.22 -2.61
N GLY A 133 -2.75 -3.11 -1.88
CA GLY A 133 -3.91 -2.59 -1.20
C GLY A 133 -4.20 -3.33 0.10
N THR A 134 -5.32 -2.98 0.73
CA THR A 134 -5.81 -3.64 1.94
C THR A 134 -6.79 -4.77 1.63
N PRO A 135 -6.86 -5.83 2.45
CA PRO A 135 -7.74 -6.96 2.19
C PRO A 135 -9.23 -6.63 2.36
N ILE A 136 -9.54 -5.62 3.17
CA ILE A 136 -10.90 -5.13 3.41
C ILE A 136 -10.95 -3.61 3.24
N LYS A 137 -12.17 -3.06 3.15
CA LYS A 137 -12.40 -1.62 3.11
C LYS A 137 -12.43 -1.06 4.54
N PHE A 138 -11.57 -0.12 4.86
CA PHE A 138 -11.46 0.51 6.18
C PHE A 138 -12.22 1.83 6.29
N SER A 139 -12.66 2.40 5.17
CA SER A 139 -13.37 3.67 5.15
C SER A 139 -14.41 3.72 4.03
N VAL A 140 -15.36 4.66 4.17
CA VAL A 140 -16.39 4.92 3.14
C VAL A 140 -15.77 5.43 1.84
N SER A 141 -14.63 6.07 1.89
CA SER A 141 -13.90 6.51 0.70
C SER A 141 -13.40 5.35 -0.16
N GLU A 142 -13.22 4.17 0.44
CA GLU A 142 -12.80 2.94 -0.25
C GLU A 142 -13.98 2.13 -0.84
N ARG A 143 -15.21 2.59 -0.75
CA ARG A 143 -16.42 1.86 -1.18
C ARG A 143 -16.34 1.29 -2.62
N ASN A 144 -15.62 1.99 -3.50
CA ASN A 144 -15.44 1.59 -4.89
C ASN A 144 -14.19 0.73 -5.14
N HIS A 145 -13.39 0.43 -4.12
CA HIS A 145 -12.20 -0.39 -4.28
C HIS A 145 -12.58 -1.87 -4.47
N ASN A 146 -11.99 -2.50 -5.48
CA ASN A 146 -12.04 -3.95 -5.67
C ASN A 146 -10.84 -4.57 -4.96
N LYS A 147 -11.07 -5.12 -3.77
CA LYS A 147 -10.02 -5.73 -2.96
C LYS A 147 -9.55 -7.05 -3.56
N SER A 148 -8.23 -7.29 -3.52
CA SER A 148 -7.63 -8.49 -4.10
C SER A 148 -6.32 -8.85 -3.42
N ILE A 149 -5.89 -10.10 -3.57
CA ILE A 149 -4.52 -10.53 -3.34
C ILE A 149 -3.79 -10.45 -4.68
N VAL A 150 -2.55 -10.00 -4.65
CA VAL A 150 -1.67 -10.02 -5.82
C VAL A 150 -0.82 -11.27 -5.78
N MET A 151 -1.01 -12.14 -6.76
CA MET A 151 -0.15 -13.30 -6.99
C MET A 151 0.89 -12.92 -8.04
N VAL A 152 2.14 -13.19 -7.74
CA VAL A 152 3.28 -12.92 -8.64
C VAL A 152 3.94 -14.24 -8.98
N ASP A 153 3.93 -14.59 -10.25
CA ASP A 153 4.66 -15.74 -10.76
C ASP A 153 5.96 -15.27 -11.37
N MET A 154 7.06 -15.79 -10.84
CA MET A 154 8.41 -15.40 -11.21
C MET A 154 9.21 -16.61 -11.70
N GLY A 155 9.39 -16.72 -12.99
CA GLY A 155 10.22 -17.75 -13.61
C GLY A 155 11.73 -17.43 -13.54
N GLU A 156 12.46 -17.79 -14.60
CA GLU A 156 13.90 -17.51 -14.72
C GLU A 156 14.22 -16.01 -14.61
N LYS A 157 15.42 -15.70 -14.12
CA LYS A 157 15.97 -14.34 -14.10
C LYS A 157 15.90 -13.69 -15.49
N GLY A 158 15.40 -12.46 -15.53
CA GLY A 158 15.26 -11.67 -16.75
C GLY A 158 14.04 -12.01 -17.60
N LYS A 159 13.23 -12.97 -17.21
CA LYS A 159 11.91 -13.20 -17.82
C LYS A 159 10.88 -12.23 -17.25
N LYS A 160 9.85 -11.96 -18.05
CA LYS A 160 8.73 -11.14 -17.58
C LYS A 160 7.99 -11.89 -16.47
N ILE A 161 7.77 -11.21 -15.34
CA ILE A 161 6.91 -11.72 -14.27
C ILE A 161 5.45 -11.68 -14.69
N GLU A 162 4.66 -12.63 -14.20
CA GLU A 162 3.21 -12.64 -14.37
C GLU A 162 2.53 -12.17 -13.08
N ILE A 163 1.64 -11.20 -13.19
CA ILE A 163 0.93 -10.60 -12.08
C ILE A 163 -0.56 -10.86 -12.23
N THR A 164 -1.11 -11.62 -11.29
CA THR A 164 -2.54 -11.97 -11.26
C THR A 164 -3.19 -11.39 -10.03
N LYS A 165 -4.34 -10.71 -10.21
CA LYS A 165 -5.17 -10.24 -9.11
C LYS A 165 -6.24 -11.27 -8.79
N LEU A 166 -6.20 -11.82 -7.58
CA LEU A 166 -7.20 -12.73 -7.06
C LEU A 166 -8.21 -11.92 -6.23
N PRO A 167 -9.47 -11.75 -6.70
CA PRO A 167 -10.44 -10.92 -6.02
C PRO A 167 -10.79 -11.49 -4.64
N LEU A 168 -10.99 -10.61 -3.67
CA LEU A 168 -11.45 -10.94 -2.33
C LEU A 168 -12.94 -10.58 -2.20
N THR A 169 -13.75 -11.57 -1.85
CA THR A 169 -15.15 -11.33 -1.50
C THR A 169 -15.25 -10.82 -0.08
N GLN A 170 -15.85 -9.67 0.09
CA GLN A 170 -16.08 -9.08 1.42
C GLN A 170 -17.27 -9.81 2.09
N ILE A 171 -17.12 -10.16 3.38
CA ILE A 171 -18.22 -10.71 4.19
C ILE A 171 -19.28 -9.62 4.44
N ARG A 172 -18.80 -8.38 4.64
CA ARG A 172 -19.61 -7.16 4.77
C ARG A 172 -18.93 -6.10 3.92
N ASP A 173 -19.69 -5.51 3.02
CA ASP A 173 -19.16 -4.44 2.18
C ASP A 173 -19.35 -3.06 2.85
N VAL A 174 -18.76 -2.03 2.25
CA VAL A 174 -18.92 -0.63 2.65
C VAL A 174 -19.68 0.09 1.55
N LYS A 175 -20.85 0.62 1.88
CA LYS A 175 -21.72 1.32 0.93
C LYS A 175 -22.01 2.75 1.40
N LYS A 176 -22.30 3.65 0.47
CA LYS A 176 -22.75 5.02 0.74
C LYS A 176 -24.07 5.23 0.05
N LEU A 177 -25.09 5.58 0.82
CA LEU A 177 -26.42 5.90 0.33
C LEU A 177 -26.70 7.39 0.55
N THR A 178 -27.43 7.98 -0.40
CA THR A 178 -27.90 9.36 -0.28
C THR A 178 -29.32 9.43 -0.82
N GLY A 179 -30.27 9.81 0.01
CA GLY A 179 -31.69 9.85 -0.39
C GLY A 179 -32.59 10.31 0.75
N TYR A 180 -33.89 10.22 0.52
CA TYR A 180 -34.90 10.43 1.56
C TYR A 180 -35.03 9.18 2.43
N PHE A 181 -35.38 9.37 3.68
CA PHE A 181 -35.45 8.30 4.67
C PHE A 181 -36.33 7.13 4.19
N ASP A 182 -37.58 7.43 3.79
CA ASP A 182 -38.53 6.38 3.38
C ASP A 182 -38.06 5.60 2.14
N ASP A 183 -37.41 6.28 1.21
CA ASP A 183 -36.85 5.64 -0.01
C ASP A 183 -35.71 4.69 0.36
N ILE A 184 -34.82 5.09 1.27
CA ILE A 184 -33.70 4.27 1.74
C ILE A 184 -34.20 3.04 2.49
N ILE A 185 -35.17 3.19 3.37
CA ILE A 185 -35.78 2.07 4.09
C ILE A 185 -36.49 1.10 3.13
N ALA A 186 -37.24 1.64 2.16
CA ALA A 186 -37.94 0.81 1.18
C ALA A 186 -36.99 0.02 0.25
N ALA A 187 -35.79 0.58 -0.02
CA ALA A 187 -34.78 -0.05 -0.86
C ALA A 187 -33.87 -1.04 -0.10
N ALA A 188 -33.93 -1.07 1.24
CA ALA A 188 -33.06 -1.91 2.05
C ALA A 188 -33.42 -3.40 1.91
N ASP A 189 -32.55 -4.17 1.29
CA ASP A 189 -32.60 -5.62 1.22
C ASP A 189 -31.77 -6.30 2.33
N GLU A 190 -31.80 -7.62 2.38
CA GLU A 190 -31.05 -8.38 3.40
C GLU A 190 -29.51 -8.28 3.23
N GLU A 191 -29.02 -8.03 2.01
CA GLU A 191 -27.60 -7.81 1.77
C GLU A 191 -27.17 -6.48 2.35
N LEU A 192 -27.89 -5.41 2.04
CA LEU A 192 -27.61 -4.05 2.53
C LEU A 192 -27.65 -3.96 4.06
N LYS A 193 -28.57 -4.69 4.71
CA LYS A 193 -28.67 -4.74 6.18
C LYS A 193 -27.45 -5.37 6.86
N ASN A 194 -26.69 -6.17 6.15
CA ASN A 194 -25.46 -6.80 6.66
C ASN A 194 -24.20 -5.97 6.38
N ASP A 195 -24.26 -4.97 5.51
CA ASP A 195 -23.14 -4.14 5.13
C ASP A 195 -22.88 -2.97 6.11
N TYR A 196 -21.71 -2.37 6.01
CA TYR A 196 -21.40 -1.10 6.65
C TYR A 196 -21.92 0.04 5.78
N VAL A 197 -22.96 0.74 6.23
CA VAL A 197 -23.63 1.75 5.41
C VAL A 197 -23.41 3.15 5.99
N SER A 198 -22.93 4.07 5.15
CA SER A 198 -22.91 5.50 5.42
C SER A 198 -24.13 6.15 4.74
N ILE A 199 -25.02 6.74 5.51
CA ILE A 199 -26.26 7.32 5.01
C ILE A 199 -26.23 8.84 5.12
N THR A 200 -26.57 9.52 4.02
CA THR A 200 -26.81 10.96 3.97
C THR A 200 -28.27 11.19 3.61
N LEU A 201 -29.05 11.67 4.57
CA LEU A 201 -30.46 11.99 4.38
C LEU A 201 -30.61 13.36 3.72
N ARG A 202 -31.64 13.47 2.84
CA ARG A 202 -32.05 14.71 2.16
C ARG A 202 -33.33 15.30 2.71
N ASP A 203 -33.90 14.70 3.77
CA ASP A 203 -35.10 15.15 4.41
C ASP A 203 -34.90 16.54 4.98
N GLU A 204 -35.85 17.45 4.76
CA GLU A 204 -35.83 18.82 5.28
C GLU A 204 -36.24 18.88 6.76
N GLU A 205 -37.03 17.90 7.20
CA GLU A 205 -37.48 17.79 8.59
C GLU A 205 -36.58 16.85 9.40
N ILE A 206 -36.43 17.15 10.67
CA ILE A 206 -35.69 16.29 11.62
C ILE A 206 -36.46 15.00 11.85
N ILE A 207 -35.87 13.86 11.53
CA ILE A 207 -36.43 12.55 11.80
C ILE A 207 -36.04 12.13 13.22
N PRO A 208 -36.99 12.02 14.17
CA PRO A 208 -36.69 11.57 15.53
C PRO A 208 -36.17 10.13 15.52
N ASP A 209 -35.18 9.85 16.36
CA ASP A 209 -34.62 8.50 16.56
C ASP A 209 -34.15 7.82 15.26
N VAL A 210 -33.62 8.62 14.31
CA VAL A 210 -33.24 8.18 12.98
C VAL A 210 -32.25 6.99 12.98
N LYS A 211 -31.33 6.97 13.94
CA LYS A 211 -30.35 5.87 14.06
C LYS A 211 -30.96 4.52 14.46
N GLU A 212 -32.07 4.56 15.20
CA GLU A 212 -32.77 3.37 15.66
C GLU A 212 -33.73 2.82 14.59
N LYS A 213 -34.09 3.69 13.63
CA LYS A 213 -35.00 3.35 12.54
C LYS A 213 -34.26 2.89 11.27
N LEU A 214 -32.99 3.23 11.13
CA LEU A 214 -32.11 2.78 10.07
C LEU A 214 -31.44 1.46 10.41
#